data_620679eb050d798779085726ec632227
#
_entry.id   620679eb050d798779085726ec632227
#
_cell.length_a   1.000
_cell.length_b   1.000
_cell.length_c   1.000
_cell.angle_alpha   90.00
_cell.angle_beta   90.00
_cell.angle_gamma   90.00
#
_symmetry.space_group_name_H-M   'P 1'
#
loop_
_entity.id
_entity.type
_entity.pdbx_description
1 polymer ?
#
loop_
_entity_poly.entity_id
_entity_poly.type
_entity_poly.pdbx_seq_one_letter_code
_entity_poly.pdbx_strand_id
1 'polypeptide(L)'
;SDVYKRQEHDHEGRVLTLEYPEFYLVNCYTPNSQDGLKRLDYRMTWEDAFRAYLLELDAKKPVILCGDLNVAHQEIDIKNARTNRMSAGFTDQERAKMTELLAAGFTDSFRAIHPDEVKYSWWSYRFHAREKNAGWRIDYFIVSNRIADKIKAAEIHNEVFGSDHCPVELDIDL
;
A
#
# COMPACT_ATOMS: atom_id res chain seq x y z
N SER A 1 -12.54 23.41 5.91
CA SER A 1 -12.24 23.83 4.51
C SER A 1 -11.61 22.72 3.65
N ASP A 2 -11.10 21.63 4.24
CA ASP A 2 -10.43 20.56 3.49
C ASP A 2 -11.35 19.44 3.00
N VAL A 3 -12.58 19.39 3.49
CA VAL A 3 -13.59 18.41 3.03
C VAL A 3 -13.91 18.61 1.55
N TYR A 4 -13.93 19.85 1.07
CA TYR A 4 -14.21 20.15 -0.34
C TYR A 4 -13.13 19.67 -1.32
N LYS A 5 -11.87 19.70 -0.93
CA LYS A 5 -10.77 19.28 -1.80
C LYS A 5 -10.66 17.76 -1.98
N ARG A 6 -11.30 17.00 -1.08
CA ARG A 6 -11.29 15.53 -1.14
C ARG A 6 -12.51 14.95 -1.85
N GLN A 7 -13.56 15.72 -2.03
CA GLN A 7 -14.78 15.25 -2.71
C GLN A 7 -14.50 14.79 -4.14
N GLU A 8 -13.55 15.38 -4.84
CA GLU A 8 -13.15 14.94 -6.18
C GLU A 8 -12.55 13.51 -6.17
N HIS A 9 -12.00 13.07 -5.04
CA HIS A 9 -11.39 11.75 -4.88
C HIS A 9 -12.37 10.71 -4.31
N ASP A 10 -13.56 11.11 -3.91
CA ASP A 10 -14.51 10.25 -3.20
C ASP A 10 -15.53 9.55 -4.12
N HIS A 11 -15.49 9.85 -5.40
CA HIS A 11 -16.46 9.32 -6.38
C HIS A 11 -16.23 7.86 -6.77
N GLU A 12 -15.06 7.30 -6.49
CA GLU A 12 -14.71 5.93 -6.86
C GLU A 12 -14.78 4.93 -5.68
N GLY A 13 -15.13 5.39 -4.47
CA GLY A 13 -15.34 4.53 -3.31
C GLY A 13 -14.09 3.75 -2.88
N ARG A 14 -12.90 4.40 -2.88
CA ARG A 14 -11.60 3.73 -2.70
C ARG A 14 -11.13 3.62 -1.26
N VAL A 15 -11.73 4.38 -0.34
CA VAL A 15 -11.29 4.47 1.05
C VAL A 15 -12.46 4.22 1.99
N LEU A 16 -12.28 3.26 2.90
CA LEU A 16 -13.20 2.98 3.98
C LEU A 16 -12.46 3.13 5.31
N THR A 17 -12.98 3.96 6.20
CA THR A 17 -12.40 4.17 7.53
C THR A 17 -13.33 3.66 8.60
N LEU A 18 -12.82 2.80 9.48
CA LEU A 18 -13.49 2.34 10.70
C LEU A 18 -12.79 2.97 11.90
N GLU A 19 -13.58 3.56 12.81
CA GLU A 19 -13.09 4.13 14.05
C GLU A 19 -13.30 3.15 15.20
N TYR A 20 -12.20 2.76 15.84
CA TYR A 20 -12.19 1.99 17.08
C TYR A 20 -11.78 2.90 18.25
N PRO A 21 -12.00 2.49 19.51
CA PRO A 21 -11.63 3.31 20.66
C PRO A 21 -10.16 3.73 20.65
N GLU A 22 -9.25 2.82 20.29
CA GLU A 22 -7.80 3.02 20.37
C GLU A 22 -7.13 3.38 19.04
N PHE A 23 -7.78 3.15 17.89
CA PHE A 23 -7.17 3.33 16.57
C PHE A 23 -8.20 3.54 15.46
N TYR A 24 -7.73 3.98 14.30
CA TYR A 24 -8.47 3.94 13.04
C TYR A 24 -7.97 2.79 12.17
N LEU A 25 -8.88 2.02 11.58
CA LEU A 25 -8.58 1.08 10.50
C LEU A 25 -9.02 1.70 9.17
N VAL A 26 -8.07 1.92 8.27
CA VAL A 26 -8.32 2.47 6.95
C VAL A 26 -8.03 1.39 5.91
N ASN A 27 -9.05 1.01 5.16
CA ASN A 27 -8.91 0.13 4.00
C ASN A 27 -8.89 0.99 2.73
N CYS A 28 -7.90 0.76 1.87
CA CYS A 28 -7.68 1.56 0.68
C CYS A 28 -7.44 0.69 -0.56
N TYR A 29 -8.06 1.10 -1.66
CA TYR A 29 -7.72 0.63 -3.00
C TYR A 29 -7.21 1.83 -3.82
N THR A 30 -5.90 2.00 -3.84
CA THR A 30 -5.24 3.12 -4.53
C THR A 30 -5.50 3.08 -6.04
N PRO A 31 -5.81 4.22 -6.69
CA PRO A 31 -6.00 4.25 -8.14
C PRO A 31 -4.78 3.71 -8.89
N ASN A 32 -4.99 2.77 -9.81
CA ASN A 32 -3.96 2.30 -10.71
C ASN A 32 -3.64 3.38 -11.76
N SER A 33 -2.36 3.62 -12.05
CA SER A 33 -1.94 4.60 -13.05
C SER A 33 -2.24 4.18 -14.49
N GLN A 34 -2.62 2.91 -14.69
CA GLN A 34 -3.02 2.27 -15.96
C GLN A 34 -1.91 2.18 -17.01
N ASP A 35 -2.18 1.39 -18.04
CA ASP A 35 -1.27 1.25 -19.19
C ASP A 35 -1.01 2.62 -19.84
N GLY A 36 0.25 2.87 -20.18
CA GLY A 36 0.67 4.15 -20.73
C GLY A 36 0.64 5.29 -19.71
N LEU A 37 0.49 4.96 -18.41
CA LEU A 37 0.48 5.91 -17.30
C LEU A 37 -0.58 7.03 -17.45
N LYS A 38 -1.72 6.69 -18.05
CA LYS A 38 -2.80 7.63 -18.37
C LYS A 38 -3.36 8.34 -17.14
N ARG A 39 -3.31 7.72 -15.97
CA ARG A 39 -3.82 8.26 -14.70
C ARG A 39 -2.72 8.61 -13.70
N LEU A 40 -1.45 8.65 -14.12
CA LEU A 40 -0.35 8.93 -13.21
C LEU A 40 -0.50 10.30 -12.53
N ASP A 41 -0.80 11.35 -13.30
CA ASP A 41 -0.97 12.70 -12.74
C ASP A 41 -2.12 12.78 -11.73
N TYR A 42 -3.26 12.16 -12.05
CA TYR A 42 -4.38 12.02 -11.11
C TYR A 42 -3.95 11.29 -9.84
N ARG A 43 -3.25 10.17 -9.99
CA ARG A 43 -2.76 9.40 -8.85
C ARG A 43 -1.84 10.22 -7.95
N MET A 44 -0.97 11.05 -8.51
CA MET A 44 -0.08 11.88 -7.71
C MET A 44 -0.84 12.87 -6.82
N THR A 45 -1.89 13.51 -7.33
CA THR A 45 -2.76 14.38 -6.53
C THR A 45 -3.57 13.59 -5.51
N TRP A 46 -4.05 12.40 -5.87
CA TRP A 46 -4.77 11.50 -5.00
C TRP A 46 -3.90 11.05 -3.80
N GLU A 47 -2.66 10.68 -4.05
CA GLU A 47 -1.69 10.26 -3.01
C GLU A 47 -1.43 11.39 -2.00
N ASP A 48 -1.28 12.62 -2.47
CA ASP A 48 -1.07 13.76 -1.58
C ASP A 48 -2.30 14.04 -0.70
N ALA A 49 -3.49 13.96 -1.26
CA ALA A 49 -4.75 14.11 -0.51
C ALA A 49 -4.94 12.97 0.50
N PHE A 50 -4.60 11.74 0.11
CA PHE A 50 -4.71 10.57 0.98
C PHE A 50 -3.72 10.65 2.15
N ARG A 51 -2.47 11.01 1.91
CA ARG A 51 -1.47 11.23 2.98
C ARG A 51 -1.95 12.29 3.96
N ALA A 52 -2.48 13.42 3.49
CA ALA A 52 -3.04 14.47 4.33
C ALA A 52 -4.20 13.94 5.20
N TYR A 53 -5.07 13.11 4.63
CA TYR A 53 -6.17 12.46 5.34
C TYR A 53 -5.66 11.54 6.46
N LEU A 54 -4.69 10.68 6.17
CA LEU A 54 -4.09 9.79 7.19
C LEU A 54 -3.43 10.57 8.32
N LEU A 55 -2.76 11.69 8.02
CA LEU A 55 -2.15 12.53 9.03
C LEU A 55 -3.18 13.21 9.95
N GLU A 56 -4.35 13.60 9.43
CA GLU A 56 -5.44 14.12 10.25
C GLU A 56 -5.99 13.05 11.21
N LEU A 57 -6.15 11.82 10.74
CA LEU A 57 -6.55 10.71 11.59
C LEU A 57 -5.50 10.42 12.65
N ASP A 58 -4.24 10.36 12.24
CA ASP A 58 -3.11 10.05 13.11
C ASP A 58 -2.91 11.09 14.22
N ALA A 59 -3.27 12.33 13.97
CA ALA A 59 -3.25 13.38 15.00
C ALA A 59 -4.23 13.10 16.16
N LYS A 60 -5.24 12.26 15.94
CA LYS A 60 -6.26 11.91 16.95
C LYS A 60 -5.98 10.55 17.60
N LYS A 61 -5.73 9.53 16.79
CA LYS A 61 -5.48 8.14 17.20
C LYS A 61 -4.52 7.48 16.20
N PRO A 62 -3.79 6.43 16.61
CA PRO A 62 -2.98 5.66 15.69
C PRO A 62 -3.81 5.13 14.52
N VAL A 63 -3.18 5.03 13.35
CA VAL A 63 -3.79 4.52 12.12
C VAL A 63 -3.17 3.18 11.76
N ILE A 64 -4.02 2.24 11.38
CA ILE A 64 -3.67 1.01 10.66
C ILE A 64 -4.27 1.14 9.27
N LEU A 65 -3.42 1.25 8.25
CA LEU A 65 -3.80 1.27 6.85
C LEU A 65 -3.59 -0.11 6.24
N CYS A 66 -4.56 -0.62 5.52
CA CYS A 66 -4.44 -1.86 4.76
C CYS A 66 -5.05 -1.72 3.36
N GLY A 67 -4.65 -2.62 2.47
CA GLY A 67 -5.23 -2.76 1.15
C GLY A 67 -4.21 -2.80 0.02
N ASP A 68 -4.73 -2.78 -1.21
CA ASP A 68 -3.94 -2.70 -2.44
C ASP A 68 -3.53 -1.25 -2.70
N LEU A 69 -2.27 -0.94 -2.48
CA LEU A 69 -1.71 0.39 -2.70
C LEU A 69 -1.15 0.57 -4.11
N ASN A 70 -1.28 -0.44 -4.97
CA ASN A 70 -0.89 -0.38 -6.39
C ASN A 70 0.54 0.17 -6.60
N VAL A 71 1.47 -0.17 -5.71
CA VAL A 71 2.88 0.18 -5.81
C VAL A 71 3.77 -0.86 -5.16
N ALA A 72 4.80 -1.31 -5.86
CA ALA A 72 5.94 -1.99 -5.26
C ALA A 72 6.95 -0.90 -4.84
N HIS A 73 7.24 -0.78 -3.54
CA HIS A 73 8.00 0.36 -3.02
C HIS A 73 9.46 0.32 -3.45
N GLN A 74 10.14 -0.80 -3.21
CA GLN A 74 11.57 -0.97 -3.47
C GLN A 74 11.83 -2.07 -4.51
N GLU A 75 13.06 -2.17 -5.00
CA GLU A 75 13.43 -3.19 -5.98
C GLU A 75 13.23 -4.61 -5.46
N ILE A 76 13.36 -4.83 -4.15
CA ILE A 76 13.09 -6.11 -3.49
C ILE A 76 11.59 -6.51 -3.57
N ASP A 77 10.71 -5.54 -3.78
CA ASP A 77 9.26 -5.72 -3.80
C ASP A 77 8.70 -6.13 -5.17
N ILE A 78 9.57 -6.32 -6.16
CA ILE A 78 9.18 -6.70 -7.53
C ILE A 78 10.24 -7.61 -8.16
N LYS A 79 9.80 -8.62 -8.91
CA LYS A 79 10.72 -9.58 -9.55
C LYS A 79 11.59 -8.94 -10.64
N ASN A 80 11.01 -8.11 -11.48
CA ASN A 80 11.67 -7.55 -12.66
C ASN A 80 11.78 -6.03 -12.58
N ALA A 81 12.41 -5.53 -11.52
CA ALA A 81 12.52 -4.09 -11.23
C ALA A 81 13.05 -3.28 -12.43
N ARG A 82 14.13 -3.75 -13.05
CA ARG A 82 14.79 -3.04 -14.13
C ARG A 82 13.89 -2.76 -15.34
N THR A 83 13.06 -3.73 -15.73
CA THR A 83 12.20 -3.62 -16.91
C THR A 83 10.86 -2.96 -16.63
N ASN A 84 10.54 -2.70 -15.35
CA ASN A 84 9.24 -2.15 -14.93
C ASN A 84 9.31 -0.70 -14.45
N ARG A 85 10.43 0.00 -14.63
CA ARG A 85 10.58 1.39 -14.14
C ARG A 85 9.59 2.38 -14.74
N MET A 86 9.02 2.06 -15.90
CA MET A 86 7.98 2.86 -16.56
C MET A 86 6.61 2.17 -16.56
N SER A 87 6.46 1.11 -15.77
CA SER A 87 5.19 0.40 -15.59
C SER A 87 4.38 0.99 -14.44
N ALA A 88 3.05 1.04 -14.61
CA ALA A 88 2.14 1.39 -13.52
C ALA A 88 2.40 0.50 -12.30
N GLY A 89 2.55 1.11 -11.13
CA GLY A 89 2.89 0.43 -9.87
C GLY A 89 4.38 0.38 -9.54
N PHE A 90 5.27 0.81 -10.47
CA PHE A 90 6.72 0.86 -10.19
C PHE A 90 7.43 2.08 -10.78
N THR A 91 6.70 3.11 -11.15
CA THR A 91 7.32 4.38 -11.58
C THR A 91 8.04 5.06 -10.42
N ASP A 92 9.07 5.85 -10.74
CA ASP A 92 9.79 6.62 -9.71
C ASP A 92 8.84 7.53 -8.93
N GLN A 93 7.83 8.12 -9.59
CA GLN A 93 6.83 8.98 -8.95
C GLN A 93 5.95 8.23 -7.94
N GLU A 94 5.44 7.05 -8.31
CA GLU A 94 4.62 6.23 -7.40
C GLU A 94 5.43 5.75 -6.19
N ARG A 95 6.64 5.29 -6.42
CA ARG A 95 7.57 4.89 -5.36
C ARG A 95 7.94 6.05 -4.43
N ALA A 96 8.14 7.24 -4.99
CA ALA A 96 8.40 8.44 -4.20
C ALA A 96 7.22 8.79 -3.29
N LYS A 97 5.97 8.65 -3.75
CA LYS A 97 4.79 8.87 -2.92
C LYS A 97 4.70 7.88 -1.75
N MET A 98 5.07 6.63 -1.94
CA MET A 98 5.19 5.67 -0.83
C MET A 98 6.27 6.09 0.16
N THR A 99 7.43 6.53 -0.32
CA THR A 99 8.51 7.04 0.52
C THR A 99 8.05 8.26 1.34
N GLU A 100 7.33 9.20 0.72
CA GLU A 100 6.77 10.36 1.40
C GLU A 100 5.75 9.96 2.48
N LEU A 101 4.89 8.96 2.19
CA LEU A 101 3.93 8.45 3.16
C LEU A 101 4.64 7.88 4.39
N LEU A 102 5.64 7.02 4.20
CA LEU A 102 6.39 6.43 5.30
C LEU A 102 7.18 7.50 6.08
N ALA A 103 7.79 8.46 5.39
CA ALA A 103 8.52 9.56 6.03
C ALA A 103 7.61 10.49 6.84
N ALA A 104 6.31 10.53 6.56
CA ALA A 104 5.34 11.34 7.27
C ALA A 104 4.96 10.80 8.68
N GLY A 105 5.44 9.60 9.04
CA GLY A 105 5.21 9.02 10.37
C GLY A 105 4.56 7.64 10.36
N PHE A 106 4.78 6.87 9.30
CA PHE A 106 4.21 5.53 9.14
C PHE A 106 5.28 4.47 8.87
N THR A 107 4.95 3.23 9.19
CA THR A 107 5.84 2.06 9.07
C THR A 107 5.19 1.00 8.19
N ASP A 108 5.91 0.52 7.19
CA ASP A 108 5.58 -0.70 6.44
C ASP A 108 5.83 -1.92 7.34
N SER A 109 4.76 -2.54 7.83
CA SER A 109 4.86 -3.59 8.86
C SER A 109 5.62 -4.81 8.38
N PHE A 110 5.38 -5.27 7.15
CA PHE A 110 6.08 -6.44 6.59
C PHE A 110 7.59 -6.17 6.47
N ARG A 111 7.95 -5.02 5.90
CA ARG A 111 9.37 -4.69 5.70
C ARG A 111 10.10 -4.40 7.02
N ALA A 112 9.41 -3.90 8.03
CA ALA A 112 9.98 -3.70 9.37
C ALA A 112 10.35 -5.02 10.05
N ILE A 113 9.52 -6.06 9.89
CA ILE A 113 9.76 -7.40 10.47
C ILE A 113 10.71 -8.23 9.58
N HIS A 114 10.58 -8.12 8.26
CA HIS A 114 11.30 -8.90 7.26
C HIS A 114 12.11 -7.99 6.33
N PRO A 115 13.21 -7.36 6.79
CA PRO A 115 13.91 -6.32 6.03
C PRO A 115 14.49 -6.81 4.70
N ASP A 116 14.85 -8.09 4.60
CA ASP A 116 15.55 -8.66 3.44
C ASP A 116 14.76 -9.78 2.73
N GLU A 117 13.53 -10.05 3.17
CA GLU A 117 12.72 -11.13 2.60
C GLU A 117 12.11 -10.72 1.26
N VAL A 118 12.35 -11.54 0.23
CA VAL A 118 11.70 -11.42 -1.08
C VAL A 118 10.38 -12.19 -1.04
N LYS A 119 9.27 -11.47 -1.03
CA LYS A 119 7.93 -12.07 -1.02
C LYS A 119 6.95 -11.13 -1.70
N TYR A 120 6.03 -11.69 -2.48
CA TYR A 120 5.09 -10.94 -3.30
C TYR A 120 3.66 -11.24 -2.88
N SER A 121 2.75 -10.30 -3.17
CA SER A 121 1.33 -10.41 -2.86
C SER A 121 0.43 -10.49 -4.11
N TRP A 122 0.98 -10.17 -5.28
CA TRP A 122 0.26 -10.16 -6.54
C TRP A 122 1.10 -10.71 -7.70
N TRP A 123 0.44 -11.43 -8.63
CA TRP A 123 1.02 -11.97 -9.86
C TRP A 123 0.02 -11.82 -11.00
N SER A 124 0.48 -11.30 -12.14
CA SER A 124 -0.36 -11.25 -13.34
C SER A 124 -0.86 -12.65 -13.71
N TYR A 125 -2.09 -12.74 -14.21
CA TYR A 125 -2.59 -13.98 -14.81
C TYR A 125 -1.87 -14.35 -16.11
N ARG A 126 -1.13 -13.42 -16.71
CA ARG A 126 -0.43 -13.61 -17.98
C ARG A 126 0.91 -14.30 -17.74
N PHE A 127 1.34 -15.07 -18.75
CA PHE A 127 2.69 -15.65 -18.86
C PHE A 127 3.09 -16.59 -17.72
N HIS A 128 2.12 -17.21 -17.04
CA HIS A 128 2.38 -18.09 -15.88
C HIS A 128 3.20 -17.39 -14.79
N ALA A 129 2.89 -16.10 -14.52
CA ALA A 129 3.69 -15.27 -13.64
C ALA A 129 3.78 -15.84 -12.21
N ARG A 130 2.70 -16.41 -11.68
CA ARG A 130 2.70 -16.98 -10.32
C ARG A 130 3.56 -18.24 -10.22
N GLU A 131 3.52 -19.13 -11.21
CA GLU A 131 4.36 -20.34 -11.27
C GLU A 131 5.85 -19.98 -11.31
N LYS A 132 6.20 -18.91 -12.01
CA LYS A 132 7.57 -18.39 -12.13
C LYS A 132 7.95 -17.48 -10.97
N ASN A 133 7.03 -17.22 -10.06
CA ASN A 133 7.15 -16.22 -9.00
C ASN A 133 7.58 -14.83 -9.50
N ALA A 134 7.06 -14.43 -10.67
CA ALA A 134 7.26 -13.10 -11.24
C ALA A 134 6.20 -12.14 -10.66
N GLY A 135 6.33 -11.87 -9.38
CA GLY A 135 5.33 -11.15 -8.59
C GLY A 135 5.75 -9.75 -8.17
N TRP A 136 4.81 -9.09 -7.52
CA TRP A 136 4.92 -7.76 -6.96
C TRP A 136 4.33 -7.75 -5.55
N ARG A 137 4.93 -7.03 -4.61
CA ARG A 137 4.33 -6.74 -3.32
C ARG A 137 3.65 -5.39 -3.40
N ILE A 138 2.33 -5.39 -3.49
CA ILE A 138 1.49 -4.20 -3.66
C ILE A 138 0.38 -4.10 -2.62
N ASP A 139 0.18 -5.14 -1.82
CA ASP A 139 -0.77 -5.19 -0.71
C ASP A 139 -0.02 -5.01 0.60
N TYR A 140 -0.51 -4.13 1.47
CA TYR A 140 0.21 -3.67 2.64
C TYR A 140 -0.65 -3.65 3.89
N PHE A 141 0.03 -3.78 5.05
CA PHE A 141 -0.37 -3.18 6.30
C PHE A 141 0.67 -2.14 6.71
N ILE A 142 0.24 -0.89 6.80
CA ILE A 142 1.07 0.25 7.20
C ILE A 142 0.49 0.81 8.50
N VAL A 143 1.33 1.07 9.49
CA VAL A 143 0.89 1.52 10.81
C VAL A 143 1.56 2.82 11.21
N SER A 144 0.88 3.61 12.05
CA SER A 144 1.51 4.76 12.70
C SER A 144 2.78 4.35 13.43
N ASN A 145 3.86 5.14 13.33
CA ASN A 145 5.15 4.81 13.95
C ASN A 145 5.05 4.55 15.46
N ARG A 146 4.15 5.25 16.17
CA ARG A 146 4.00 5.11 17.62
C ARG A 146 3.42 3.77 18.08
N ILE A 147 2.89 2.96 17.17
CA ILE A 147 2.43 1.59 17.45
C ILE A 147 3.24 0.52 16.72
N ALA A 148 4.30 0.90 16.02
CA ALA A 148 5.12 -0.05 15.26
C ALA A 148 5.83 -1.07 16.15
N ASP A 149 6.19 -0.69 17.37
CA ASP A 149 6.78 -1.59 18.37
C ASP A 149 5.81 -2.65 18.92
N LYS A 150 4.52 -2.51 18.66
CA LYS A 150 3.46 -3.44 19.05
C LYS A 150 3.18 -4.53 18.00
N ILE A 151 3.82 -4.46 16.84
CA ILE A 151 3.69 -5.48 15.78
C ILE A 151 4.31 -6.80 16.27
N LYS A 152 3.52 -7.87 16.26
CA LYS A 152 3.97 -9.22 16.60
C LYS A 152 4.33 -10.04 15.37
N ALA A 153 3.53 -9.91 14.30
CA ALA A 153 3.76 -10.58 13.03
C ALA A 153 3.20 -9.75 11.88
N ALA A 154 3.83 -9.88 10.72
CA ALA A 154 3.37 -9.33 9.45
C ALA A 154 3.68 -10.38 8.37
N GLU A 155 2.64 -10.96 7.77
CA GLU A 155 2.78 -12.12 6.88
C GLU A 155 2.12 -11.88 5.52
N ILE A 156 2.61 -12.61 4.53
CA ILE A 156 2.04 -12.68 3.18
C ILE A 156 1.79 -14.16 2.89
N HIS A 157 0.53 -14.52 2.70
CA HIS A 157 0.09 -15.90 2.53
C HIS A 157 0.06 -16.33 1.07
N ASN A 158 1.24 -16.40 0.44
CA ASN A 158 1.38 -16.73 -0.98
C ASN A 158 1.02 -18.18 -1.35
N GLU A 159 0.80 -19.05 -0.36
CA GLU A 159 0.25 -20.39 -0.51
C GLU A 159 -1.27 -20.42 -0.74
N VAL A 160 -1.97 -19.30 -0.50
CA VAL A 160 -3.41 -19.17 -0.72
C VAL A 160 -3.69 -18.79 -2.16
N PHE A 161 -4.50 -19.61 -2.83
CA PHE A 161 -4.88 -19.44 -4.24
C PHE A 161 -6.34 -19.03 -4.38
N GLY A 162 -6.77 -18.67 -5.60
CA GLY A 162 -8.15 -18.30 -5.93
C GLY A 162 -8.29 -16.86 -6.43
N SER A 163 -7.21 -16.07 -6.37
CA SER A 163 -7.11 -14.70 -6.88
C SER A 163 -5.72 -14.48 -7.45
N ASP A 164 -5.52 -13.42 -8.21
CA ASP A 164 -4.21 -12.90 -8.61
C ASP A 164 -3.48 -12.19 -7.46
N HIS A 165 -4.20 -11.86 -6.38
CA HIS A 165 -3.61 -11.47 -5.10
C HIS A 165 -3.63 -12.65 -4.12
N CYS A 166 -2.77 -12.59 -3.09
CA CYS A 166 -2.88 -13.44 -1.91
C CYS A 166 -3.13 -12.59 -0.66
N PRO A 167 -3.67 -13.19 0.43
CA PRO A 167 -3.92 -12.46 1.67
C PRO A 167 -2.63 -11.94 2.30
N VAL A 168 -2.72 -10.78 2.94
CA VAL A 168 -1.70 -10.24 3.84
C VAL A 168 -2.27 -10.17 5.26
N GLU A 169 -1.41 -10.32 6.25
CA GLU A 169 -1.80 -10.38 7.66
C GLU A 169 -0.93 -9.45 8.52
N LEU A 170 -1.57 -8.83 9.50
CA LEU A 170 -0.92 -8.10 10.58
C LEU A 170 -1.43 -8.61 11.92
N ASP A 171 -0.53 -9.06 12.78
CA ASP A 171 -0.78 -9.31 14.20
C ASP A 171 -0.14 -8.18 15.03
N ILE A 172 -0.98 -7.44 15.74
CA ILE A 172 -0.56 -6.26 16.53
C ILE A 172 -1.30 -6.21 17.86
N ASP A 173 -0.58 -5.87 18.91
CA ASP A 173 -1.08 -5.85 20.31
C ASP A 173 -1.32 -4.40 20.74
N LEU A 174 -2.54 -3.91 20.56
CA LEU A 174 -2.96 -2.53 20.85
C LEU A 174 -3.54 -2.40 22.27
#